data_f8565425547231e77914758fe4d791b3
#
_entry.id   f8565425547231e77914758fe4d791b3
#
_cell.length_a   1.000
_cell.length_b   1.000
_cell.length_c   1.000
_cell.angle_alpha   90.00
_cell.angle_beta   90.00
_cell.angle_gamma   90.00
#
_symmetry.space_group_name_H-M   'P 1'
#
loop_
_entity.id
_entity.type
_entity.pdbx_description
1 polymer ?
#
loop_
_entity_poly.entity_id
_entity_poly.type
_entity_poly.pdbx_seq_one_letter_code
_entity_poly.pdbx_strand_id
1 'polypeptide(L)'
;MKKQLIILVFVPIFTIAQFKTKYPDIPRIDVHTHCGDSAENSFSRYLSYRDSVKQLYDADIAMWINLTQNDVRRALNDTKGRMLSAFSSYRPAQTGIEYYKQADIEKLKQEGYIGYKLWYGPHYRQGPAPVKYPYVDDPAHETAFSELERQGVFMASLHIADPNGPIECRTSWAADPVEYWREILALERVLHAHPNLNIVVAHGFWLMTQDAQIDFLRYILDTYPNCNVDLSATINYVNLSSYDNLRDFYVQYQDRLIWSMDFSFNPKHQSMTYFIHSAGEWFRFLETDDVFGEEVTYNKKPMKGLNLPKEVLEKLYYKNALRLYPTQLKESMKRLGYPIN
;
A
#
# COMPACT_ATOMS: atom_id res chain seq x y z
N MET A 1 -57.76 9.71 -37.69
CA MET A 1 -56.33 9.29 -37.67
C MET A 1 -55.54 10.29 -36.86
N LYS A 2 -55.14 9.98 -35.62
CA LYS A 2 -54.32 10.85 -34.76
C LYS A 2 -52.84 10.53 -35.10
N LYS A 3 -52.13 11.53 -35.65
CA LYS A 3 -50.65 11.42 -35.86
C LYS A 3 -50.00 11.57 -34.49
N GLN A 4 -49.34 10.49 -34.01
CA GLN A 4 -48.44 10.55 -32.88
C GLN A 4 -47.11 11.19 -33.35
N LEU A 5 -46.79 12.31 -32.75
CA LEU A 5 -45.50 12.98 -32.93
C LEU A 5 -44.49 12.28 -31.95
N ILE A 6 -43.54 11.50 -32.51
CA ILE A 6 -42.43 10.92 -31.70
C ILE A 6 -41.36 12.02 -31.63
N ILE A 7 -41.22 12.62 -30.45
CA ILE A 7 -40.12 13.52 -30.15
C ILE A 7 -38.92 12.64 -29.72
N LEU A 8 -37.94 12.47 -30.60
CA LEU A 8 -36.66 11.91 -30.26
C LEU A 8 -35.89 12.95 -29.43
N VAL A 9 -35.84 12.73 -28.14
CA VAL A 9 -34.96 13.49 -27.24
C VAL A 9 -33.54 12.95 -27.43
N PHE A 10 -32.72 13.67 -28.16
CA PHE A 10 -31.27 13.45 -28.18
C PHE A 10 -30.72 13.87 -26.82
N VAL A 11 -30.49 12.92 -25.91
CA VAL A 11 -29.65 13.13 -24.75
C VAL A 11 -28.22 13.04 -25.23
N PRO A 12 -27.43 14.13 -25.21
CA PRO A 12 -26.02 14.02 -25.54
C PRO A 12 -25.38 13.11 -24.49
N ILE A 13 -24.98 11.92 -24.92
CA ILE A 13 -24.09 11.06 -24.13
C ILE A 13 -22.74 11.76 -24.16
N PHE A 14 -22.47 12.61 -23.18
CA PHE A 14 -21.12 13.03 -22.88
C PHE A 14 -20.37 11.77 -22.41
N THR A 15 -19.73 11.09 -23.33
CA THR A 15 -18.65 10.17 -22.98
C THR A 15 -17.57 11.04 -22.34
N ILE A 16 -17.55 11.12 -21.03
CA ILE A 16 -16.37 11.61 -20.30
C ILE A 16 -15.24 10.71 -20.80
N ALA A 17 -14.27 11.29 -21.48
CA ALA A 17 -13.12 10.54 -21.97
C ALA A 17 -12.49 9.87 -20.77
N GLN A 18 -12.54 8.53 -20.73
CA GLN A 18 -12.00 7.76 -19.63
C GLN A 18 -10.49 8.04 -19.56
N PHE A 19 -9.99 8.36 -18.38
CA PHE A 19 -8.56 8.57 -18.15
C PHE A 19 -7.74 7.38 -18.69
N LYS A 20 -6.65 7.69 -19.36
CA LYS A 20 -5.61 6.74 -19.75
C LYS A 20 -4.27 7.23 -19.22
N THR A 21 -3.41 6.32 -18.76
CA THR A 21 -2.07 6.70 -18.32
C THR A 21 -1.27 7.38 -19.42
N LYS A 22 -0.48 8.38 -19.06
CA LYS A 22 0.50 9.00 -19.95
C LYS A 22 1.71 8.10 -20.22
N TYR A 23 1.89 7.07 -19.39
CA TYR A 23 3.10 6.23 -19.35
C TYR A 23 2.76 4.74 -19.35
N PRO A 24 2.20 4.20 -20.45
CA PRO A 24 1.79 2.80 -20.53
C PRO A 24 2.95 1.81 -20.43
N ASP A 25 4.17 2.25 -20.74
CA ASP A 25 5.39 1.43 -20.70
C ASP A 25 6.04 1.36 -19.32
N ILE A 26 5.63 2.18 -18.37
CA ILE A 26 6.14 2.09 -17.00
C ILE A 26 5.45 0.91 -16.29
N PRO A 27 6.19 -0.14 -15.88
CA PRO A 27 5.61 -1.22 -15.10
C PRO A 27 5.25 -0.73 -13.70
N ARG A 28 4.20 -1.27 -13.12
CA ARG A 28 3.77 -0.95 -11.76
C ARG A 28 3.87 -2.18 -10.89
N ILE A 29 4.52 -2.05 -9.74
CA ILE A 29 4.64 -3.09 -8.72
C ILE A 29 3.79 -2.67 -7.54
N ASP A 30 2.73 -3.43 -7.27
CA ASP A 30 1.89 -3.23 -6.10
C ASP A 30 2.48 -4.00 -4.92
N VAL A 31 3.06 -3.27 -3.97
CA VAL A 31 3.79 -3.87 -2.84
C VAL A 31 2.93 -4.18 -1.62
N HIS A 32 1.62 -3.90 -1.70
CA HIS A 32 0.72 -4.09 -0.57
C HIS A 32 -0.60 -4.72 -1.03
N THR A 33 -0.65 -6.04 -1.03
CA THR A 33 -1.88 -6.78 -1.32
C THR A 33 -2.15 -7.85 -0.28
N HIS A 34 -3.40 -8.27 -0.16
CA HIS A 34 -3.85 -9.28 0.77
C HIS A 34 -4.62 -10.39 0.05
N CYS A 35 -4.03 -11.58 -0.05
CA CYS A 35 -4.64 -12.74 -0.66
C CYS A 35 -4.31 -14.01 0.12
N GLY A 36 -5.32 -14.59 0.76
CA GLY A 36 -5.18 -15.86 1.45
C GLY A 36 -5.60 -17.05 0.58
N ASP A 37 -5.31 -18.27 1.05
CA ASP A 37 -5.63 -19.52 0.36
C ASP A 37 -7.11 -19.93 0.43
N SER A 38 -7.91 -19.23 1.27
CA SER A 38 -9.24 -19.67 1.69
C SER A 38 -10.33 -19.57 0.63
N ALA A 39 -10.08 -18.88 -0.49
CA ALA A 39 -11.05 -18.73 -1.57
C ALA A 39 -10.56 -19.44 -2.84
N GLU A 40 -11.44 -20.25 -3.44
CA GLU A 40 -11.17 -20.83 -4.74
C GLU A 40 -10.89 -19.73 -5.77
N ASN A 41 -9.83 -19.90 -6.56
CA ASN A 41 -9.36 -18.95 -7.58
C ASN A 41 -8.98 -17.55 -7.06
N SER A 42 -8.70 -17.39 -5.76
CA SER A 42 -8.38 -16.07 -5.19
C SER A 42 -7.17 -15.41 -5.88
N PHE A 43 -6.10 -16.16 -6.13
CA PHE A 43 -4.91 -15.63 -6.81
C PHE A 43 -5.14 -15.30 -8.29
N SER A 44 -5.89 -16.14 -9.01
CA SER A 44 -6.16 -15.90 -10.44
C SER A 44 -6.98 -14.65 -10.70
N ARG A 45 -7.77 -14.18 -9.71
CA ARG A 45 -8.51 -12.91 -9.80
C ARG A 45 -7.60 -11.69 -9.99
N TYR A 46 -6.36 -11.76 -9.50
CA TYR A 46 -5.38 -10.71 -9.74
C TYR A 46 -5.03 -10.56 -11.23
N LEU A 47 -5.03 -11.64 -11.98
CA LEU A 47 -4.84 -11.57 -13.43
C LEU A 47 -6.02 -10.86 -14.10
N SER A 48 -7.25 -11.19 -13.73
CA SER A 48 -8.46 -10.51 -14.25
C SER A 48 -8.47 -9.02 -13.88
N TYR A 49 -8.07 -8.68 -12.66
CA TYR A 49 -7.90 -7.29 -12.24
C TYR A 49 -6.87 -6.56 -13.11
N ARG A 50 -5.68 -7.14 -13.30
CA ARG A 50 -4.64 -6.59 -14.15
C ARG A 50 -5.13 -6.33 -15.58
N ASP A 51 -5.81 -7.32 -16.18
CA ASP A 51 -6.33 -7.21 -17.53
C ASP A 51 -7.38 -6.11 -17.65
N SER A 52 -8.24 -5.96 -16.64
CA SER A 52 -9.22 -4.86 -16.57
C SER A 52 -8.55 -3.50 -16.44
N VAL A 53 -7.54 -3.37 -15.57
CA VAL A 53 -6.77 -2.13 -15.41
C VAL A 53 -6.04 -1.77 -16.72
N LYS A 54 -5.43 -2.76 -17.38
CA LYS A 54 -4.79 -2.55 -18.69
C LYS A 54 -5.78 -2.11 -19.76
N GLN A 55 -6.93 -2.74 -19.83
CA GLN A 55 -7.98 -2.38 -20.79
C GLN A 55 -8.53 -0.97 -20.56
N LEU A 56 -8.83 -0.63 -19.31
CA LEU A 56 -9.49 0.61 -18.95
C LEU A 56 -8.54 1.82 -18.94
N TYR A 57 -7.33 1.64 -18.41
CA TYR A 57 -6.40 2.75 -18.16
C TYR A 57 -5.11 2.69 -18.96
N ASP A 58 -4.91 1.64 -19.76
CA ASP A 58 -3.65 1.34 -20.47
C ASP A 58 -2.43 1.20 -19.55
N ALA A 59 -2.66 0.88 -18.28
CA ALA A 59 -1.65 0.75 -17.25
C ALA A 59 -1.32 -0.72 -16.98
N ASP A 60 -0.03 -1.09 -16.91
CA ASP A 60 0.39 -2.45 -16.67
C ASP A 60 0.83 -2.66 -15.21
N ILE A 61 0.08 -3.49 -14.47
CA ILE A 61 0.48 -3.96 -13.15
C ILE A 61 1.33 -5.21 -13.34
N ALA A 62 2.63 -5.05 -13.16
CA ALA A 62 3.62 -6.07 -13.47
C ALA A 62 3.67 -7.18 -12.41
N MET A 63 3.69 -6.79 -11.14
CA MET A 63 3.90 -7.69 -10.01
C MET A 63 3.06 -7.26 -8.79
N TRP A 64 2.86 -8.21 -7.88
CA TRP A 64 2.28 -8.00 -6.54
C TRP A 64 3.18 -8.57 -5.46
N ILE A 65 3.19 -7.91 -4.30
CA ILE A 65 3.72 -8.46 -3.06
C ILE A 65 2.55 -8.76 -2.13
N ASN A 66 2.30 -10.05 -1.89
CA ASN A 66 1.23 -10.47 -1.00
C ASN A 66 1.71 -10.45 0.46
N LEU A 67 0.97 -9.75 1.30
CA LEU A 67 1.25 -9.55 2.72
C LEU A 67 0.36 -10.40 3.64
N THR A 68 -0.27 -11.41 3.11
CA THR A 68 -1.07 -12.38 3.87
C THR A 68 -0.42 -13.74 3.79
N GLN A 69 -0.37 -14.47 4.91
CA GLN A 69 0.14 -15.83 4.92
C GLN A 69 -0.61 -16.72 3.93
N ASN A 70 0.11 -17.45 3.11
CA ASN A 70 -0.42 -18.24 2.01
C ASN A 70 0.58 -19.32 1.56
N ASP A 71 0.13 -20.23 0.72
CA ASP A 71 1.02 -21.09 -0.06
C ASP A 71 1.74 -20.27 -1.14
N VAL A 72 3.02 -20.03 -0.91
CA VAL A 72 3.89 -19.21 -1.78
C VAL A 72 3.97 -19.76 -3.19
N ARG A 73 4.04 -21.10 -3.34
CA ARG A 73 4.14 -21.75 -4.64
C ARG A 73 2.83 -21.63 -5.43
N ARG A 74 1.72 -21.80 -4.73
CA ARG A 74 0.39 -21.62 -5.33
C ARG A 74 0.19 -20.17 -5.77
N ALA A 75 0.51 -19.18 -4.91
CA ALA A 75 0.42 -17.78 -5.27
C ALA A 75 1.22 -17.45 -6.53
N LEU A 76 2.46 -17.94 -6.60
CA LEU A 76 3.33 -17.75 -7.75
C LEU A 76 2.76 -18.39 -9.03
N ASN A 77 2.30 -19.65 -8.94
CA ASN A 77 1.78 -20.40 -10.08
C ASN A 77 0.47 -19.82 -10.62
N ASP A 78 -0.51 -19.60 -9.75
CA ASP A 78 -1.84 -19.10 -10.13
C ASP A 78 -1.79 -17.68 -10.71
N THR A 79 -0.78 -16.90 -10.35
CA THR A 79 -0.54 -15.57 -10.92
C THR A 79 0.46 -15.55 -12.08
N LYS A 80 0.85 -16.71 -12.59
CA LYS A 80 1.83 -16.85 -13.70
C LYS A 80 3.16 -16.17 -13.39
N GLY A 81 3.65 -16.31 -12.17
CA GLY A 81 4.92 -15.76 -11.73
C GLY A 81 4.89 -14.28 -11.30
N ARG A 82 3.69 -13.69 -11.12
CA ARG A 82 3.53 -12.26 -10.84
C ARG A 82 3.33 -11.91 -9.36
N MET A 83 3.14 -12.88 -8.48
CA MET A 83 2.97 -12.62 -7.05
C MET A 83 4.08 -13.28 -6.25
N LEU A 84 4.78 -12.48 -5.47
CA LEU A 84 5.68 -12.92 -4.42
C LEU A 84 5.04 -12.67 -3.07
N SER A 85 5.44 -13.41 -2.03
CA SER A 85 4.81 -13.33 -0.72
C SER A 85 5.79 -12.95 0.38
N ALA A 86 5.38 -12.04 1.26
CA ALA A 86 6.02 -11.82 2.54
C ALA A 86 5.34 -12.68 3.61
N PHE A 87 6.09 -13.15 4.58
CA PHE A 87 5.55 -13.85 5.71
C PHE A 87 4.79 -12.87 6.61
N SER A 88 3.54 -13.15 6.89
CA SER A 88 2.74 -12.35 7.79
C SER A 88 2.61 -13.05 9.14
N SER A 89 3.21 -12.50 10.17
CA SER A 89 2.83 -12.82 11.54
C SER A 89 1.58 -12.03 11.88
N TYR A 90 0.44 -12.61 11.60
CA TYR A 90 -0.81 -11.89 11.64
C TYR A 90 -1.53 -12.08 12.99
N ARG A 91 -1.89 -10.98 13.65
CA ARG A 91 -2.80 -10.83 14.79
C ARG A 91 -2.20 -11.08 16.19
N PRO A 92 -1.53 -10.10 16.79
CA PRO A 92 -1.25 -10.10 18.23
C PRO A 92 -2.50 -10.34 19.08
N ALA A 93 -3.66 -9.86 18.62
CA ALA A 93 -4.91 -9.88 19.35
C ALA A 93 -5.50 -11.26 19.61
N GLN A 94 -5.17 -12.28 18.83
CA GLN A 94 -5.80 -13.61 18.95
C GLN A 94 -4.95 -14.65 19.68
N THR A 95 -3.65 -14.49 19.71
CA THR A 95 -2.72 -15.52 20.21
C THR A 95 -1.68 -14.99 21.21
N GLY A 96 -1.70 -13.70 21.53
CA GLY A 96 -0.72 -13.09 22.44
C GLY A 96 0.69 -12.97 21.85
N ILE A 97 1.69 -12.81 22.72
CA ILE A 97 3.12 -12.58 22.37
C ILE A 97 3.77 -13.75 21.59
N GLU A 98 3.10 -14.87 21.44
CA GLU A 98 3.62 -16.04 20.71
C GLU A 98 3.97 -15.79 19.23
N TYR A 99 3.51 -14.68 18.66
CA TYR A 99 3.87 -14.26 17.30
C TYR A 99 5.34 -14.07 17.04
N TYR A 100 6.08 -13.74 18.09
CA TYR A 100 7.50 -13.45 18.02
C TYR A 100 8.39 -14.58 18.48
N LYS A 101 7.79 -15.74 18.73
CA LYS A 101 8.64 -16.94 18.71
C LYS A 101 9.32 -16.90 17.37
N GLN A 102 10.62 -16.62 17.42
CA GLN A 102 11.55 -16.54 16.34
C GLN A 102 11.04 -17.42 15.19
N ALA A 103 10.27 -16.80 14.27
CA ALA A 103 10.01 -17.49 13.05
C ALA A 103 11.39 -17.87 12.58
N ASP A 104 11.63 -19.15 12.39
CA ASP A 104 12.88 -19.60 11.83
C ASP A 104 13.02 -18.90 10.48
N ILE A 105 13.71 -17.76 10.49
CA ILE A 105 13.81 -16.86 9.32
C ILE A 105 14.46 -17.60 8.17
N GLU A 106 15.41 -18.48 8.46
CA GLU A 106 16.03 -19.33 7.47
C GLU A 106 14.98 -20.25 6.83
N LYS A 107 14.11 -20.85 7.64
CA LYS A 107 13.00 -21.67 7.13
C LYS A 107 12.04 -20.87 6.26
N LEU A 108 11.67 -19.64 6.65
CA LEU A 108 10.83 -18.78 5.83
C LEU A 108 11.46 -18.46 4.47
N LYS A 109 12.77 -18.20 4.44
CA LYS A 109 13.51 -18.01 3.18
C LYS A 109 13.49 -19.28 2.31
N GLN A 110 13.67 -20.46 2.91
CA GLN A 110 13.60 -21.75 2.21
C GLN A 110 12.19 -22.04 1.68
N GLU A 111 11.15 -21.63 2.37
CA GLU A 111 9.76 -21.70 1.92
C GLU A 111 9.45 -20.71 0.80
N GLY A 112 10.34 -19.75 0.51
CA GLY A 112 10.24 -18.81 -0.60
C GLY A 112 9.62 -17.47 -0.26
N TYR A 113 9.44 -17.16 1.04
CA TYR A 113 9.04 -15.83 1.44
C TYR A 113 10.16 -14.82 1.21
N ILE A 114 9.80 -13.62 0.73
CA ILE A 114 10.76 -12.58 0.35
C ILE A 114 10.92 -11.48 1.41
N GLY A 115 10.16 -11.53 2.48
CA GLY A 115 10.20 -10.52 3.54
C GLY A 115 9.23 -10.85 4.66
N TYR A 116 9.12 -9.93 5.61
CA TYR A 116 8.30 -10.08 6.80
C TYR A 116 7.24 -8.97 6.89
N LYS A 117 6.02 -9.29 7.35
CA LYS A 117 4.93 -8.33 7.60
C LYS A 117 4.53 -8.38 9.05
N LEU A 118 4.48 -7.21 9.69
CA LEU A 118 3.84 -7.02 10.99
C LEU A 118 2.64 -6.10 10.90
N TRP A 119 1.65 -6.34 11.75
CA TRP A 119 0.46 -5.52 11.84
C TRP A 119 0.19 -5.10 13.29
N TYR A 120 0.27 -3.79 13.56
CA TYR A 120 0.19 -3.14 14.86
C TYR A 120 -0.85 -2.00 14.91
N GLY A 121 -1.92 -2.09 14.13
CA GLY A 121 -2.95 -1.04 14.10
C GLY A 121 -3.55 -0.74 15.48
N PRO A 122 -3.70 0.54 15.85
CA PRO A 122 -4.20 0.96 17.15
C PRO A 122 -5.59 0.43 17.52
N HIS A 123 -6.41 0.11 16.54
CA HIS A 123 -7.78 -0.33 16.79
C HIS A 123 -7.90 -1.60 17.65
N TYR A 124 -6.88 -2.45 17.71
CA TYR A 124 -6.88 -3.60 18.62
C TYR A 124 -6.76 -3.21 20.09
N ARG A 125 -6.21 -2.03 20.38
CA ARG A 125 -6.12 -1.50 21.74
C ARG A 125 -7.39 -0.76 22.15
N GLN A 126 -8.15 -0.24 21.19
CA GLN A 126 -9.25 0.68 21.40
C GLN A 126 -10.63 0.08 21.12
N GLY A 127 -10.70 -1.16 20.65
CA GLY A 127 -11.95 -1.83 20.32
C GLY A 127 -12.81 -2.18 21.53
N PRO A 128 -14.02 -2.70 21.32
CA PRO A 128 -14.94 -3.09 22.41
C PRO A 128 -14.41 -4.20 23.32
N ALA A 129 -13.36 -4.89 22.88
CA ALA A 129 -12.60 -5.85 23.68
C ALA A 129 -11.10 -5.51 23.55
N PRO A 130 -10.60 -4.47 24.22
CA PRO A 130 -9.23 -4.03 24.09
C PRO A 130 -8.26 -5.13 24.53
N VAL A 131 -7.37 -5.51 23.64
CA VAL A 131 -6.31 -6.46 23.93
C VAL A 131 -5.06 -5.67 24.31
N LYS A 132 -4.56 -5.90 25.51
CA LYS A 132 -3.25 -5.38 25.92
C LYS A 132 -2.17 -6.23 25.25
N TYR A 133 -1.57 -5.72 24.21
CA TYR A 133 -0.36 -6.28 23.62
C TYR A 133 0.76 -5.22 23.66
N PRO A 134 2.02 -5.65 23.65
CA PRO A 134 3.14 -4.73 23.72
C PRO A 134 3.16 -3.80 22.50
N TYR A 135 3.74 -2.61 22.64
CA TYR A 135 4.09 -1.75 21.50
C TYR A 135 5.21 -2.38 20.69
N VAL A 136 5.41 -1.91 19.49
CA VAL A 136 6.43 -2.47 18.59
C VAL A 136 7.87 -2.34 19.14
N ASP A 137 8.11 -1.39 20.04
CA ASP A 137 9.37 -1.18 20.77
C ASP A 137 9.52 -2.01 22.04
N ASP A 138 8.60 -2.92 22.33
CA ASP A 138 8.70 -3.77 23.52
C ASP A 138 9.91 -4.72 23.41
N PRO A 139 10.69 -4.90 24.49
CA PRO A 139 11.85 -5.81 24.50
C PRO A 139 11.56 -7.23 24.03
N ALA A 140 10.31 -7.69 24.12
CA ALA A 140 9.92 -9.01 23.60
C ALA A 140 10.11 -9.13 22.08
N HIS A 141 10.17 -8.02 21.35
CA HIS A 141 10.37 -8.00 19.89
C HIS A 141 11.84 -7.89 19.48
N GLU A 142 12.72 -7.49 20.38
CA GLU A 142 14.13 -7.20 20.10
C GLU A 142 14.83 -8.37 19.40
N THR A 143 14.62 -9.58 19.89
CA THR A 143 15.23 -10.78 19.30
C THR A 143 14.81 -10.99 17.85
N ALA A 144 13.53 -10.72 17.52
CA ALA A 144 13.02 -10.87 16.16
C ALA A 144 13.61 -9.81 15.23
N PHE A 145 13.62 -8.54 15.65
CA PHE A 145 14.21 -7.47 14.85
C PHE A 145 15.70 -7.64 14.63
N SER A 146 16.45 -7.97 15.68
CA SER A 146 17.88 -8.26 15.58
C SER A 146 18.18 -9.42 14.63
N GLU A 147 17.36 -10.47 14.65
CA GLU A 147 17.53 -11.60 13.74
C GLU A 147 17.17 -11.27 12.29
N LEU A 148 16.11 -10.50 12.05
CA LEU A 148 15.77 -10.00 10.72
C LEU A 148 16.91 -9.14 10.15
N GLU A 149 17.43 -8.22 10.96
CA GLU A 149 18.55 -7.36 10.59
C GLU A 149 19.81 -8.18 10.28
N ARG A 150 20.20 -9.11 11.18
CA ARG A 150 21.37 -9.98 11.04
C ARG A 150 21.32 -10.83 9.77
N GLN A 151 20.15 -11.32 9.40
CA GLN A 151 19.97 -12.13 8.18
C GLN A 151 19.70 -11.28 6.93
N GLY A 152 19.65 -9.95 7.06
CA GLY A 152 19.33 -9.07 5.96
C GLY A 152 17.93 -9.29 5.41
N VAL A 153 16.99 -9.73 6.27
CA VAL A 153 15.60 -9.91 5.88
C VAL A 153 14.89 -8.58 5.97
N PHE A 154 14.22 -8.24 4.93
CA PHE A 154 13.53 -6.99 4.75
C PHE A 154 12.15 -7.01 5.45
N MET A 155 11.83 -5.93 6.18
CA MET A 155 10.47 -5.70 6.67
C MET A 155 9.60 -5.14 5.55
N ALA A 156 8.94 -6.04 4.82
CA ALA A 156 8.19 -5.73 3.62
C ALA A 156 6.98 -4.82 3.87
N SER A 157 6.40 -4.88 5.07
CA SER A 157 5.36 -3.96 5.50
C SER A 157 5.21 -3.98 7.03
N LEU A 158 5.14 -2.81 7.62
CA LEU A 158 4.80 -2.60 9.01
C LEU A 158 3.60 -1.65 9.11
N HIS A 159 2.43 -2.19 9.45
CA HIS A 159 1.25 -1.39 9.70
C HIS A 159 1.28 -0.92 11.16
N ILE A 160 1.45 0.37 11.39
CA ILE A 160 1.67 0.93 12.72
C ILE A 160 0.60 1.95 13.12
N ALA A 161 -0.10 2.54 12.16
CA ALA A 161 -1.06 3.60 12.41
C ALA A 161 -2.31 3.42 11.55
N ASP A 162 -3.40 4.08 11.95
CA ASP A 162 -4.68 4.14 11.26
C ASP A 162 -5.00 5.61 10.90
N PRO A 163 -5.96 5.88 9.99
CA PRO A 163 -6.28 7.24 9.58
C PRO A 163 -6.57 8.16 10.76
N ASN A 164 -5.77 9.23 10.90
CA ASN A 164 -5.86 10.24 11.94
C ASN A 164 -5.97 11.62 11.28
N GLY A 165 -7.08 11.86 10.65
CA GLY A 165 -7.39 13.12 9.98
C GLY A 165 -8.12 14.13 10.87
N PRO A 166 -8.64 15.23 10.30
CA PRO A 166 -9.65 16.07 10.91
C PRO A 166 -10.79 15.23 11.51
N ILE A 167 -11.49 15.77 12.49
CA ILE A 167 -12.49 15.00 13.27
C ILE A 167 -13.49 14.29 12.36
N GLU A 168 -13.95 14.92 11.29
CA GLU A 168 -14.85 14.34 10.31
C GLU A 168 -14.26 13.18 9.47
N CYS A 169 -12.94 13.05 9.46
CA CYS A 169 -12.23 11.98 8.74
C CYS A 169 -11.61 10.94 9.67
N ARG A 170 -11.80 11.12 10.99
CA ARG A 170 -11.26 10.22 11.99
C ARG A 170 -12.05 8.92 12.02
N THR A 171 -11.38 7.80 11.83
CA THR A 171 -11.99 6.49 12.04
C THR A 171 -12.16 6.21 13.54
N SER A 172 -13.06 5.30 13.87
CA SER A 172 -13.22 4.84 15.26
C SER A 172 -11.94 4.19 15.82
N TRP A 173 -11.03 3.81 14.96
CA TRP A 173 -9.76 3.14 15.31
C TRP A 173 -8.66 4.10 15.72
N ALA A 174 -8.72 5.34 15.26
CA ALA A 174 -7.77 6.41 15.62
C ALA A 174 -8.40 7.41 16.62
N ALA A 175 -9.37 6.97 17.42
CA ALA A 175 -10.09 7.83 18.34
C ALA A 175 -9.22 8.37 19.48
N ASP A 176 -8.18 7.62 19.88
CA ASP A 176 -7.27 8.03 20.92
C ASP A 176 -5.95 8.57 20.32
N PRO A 177 -5.73 9.89 20.34
CA PRO A 177 -4.51 10.48 19.80
C PRO A 177 -3.26 10.11 20.62
N VAL A 178 -3.38 9.78 21.88
CA VAL A 178 -2.23 9.37 22.71
C VAL A 178 -1.70 8.02 22.23
N GLU A 179 -2.60 7.04 22.01
CA GLU A 179 -2.21 5.74 21.49
C GLU A 179 -1.65 5.83 20.06
N TYR A 180 -2.22 6.69 19.22
CA TYR A 180 -1.72 6.93 17.88
C TYR A 180 -0.25 7.40 17.87
N TRP A 181 0.04 8.45 18.62
CA TRP A 181 1.41 8.98 18.71
C TRP A 181 2.36 8.02 19.44
N ARG A 182 1.86 7.29 20.41
CA ARG A 182 2.65 6.27 21.13
C ARG A 182 3.16 5.18 20.18
N GLU A 183 2.32 4.70 19.26
CA GLU A 183 2.72 3.70 18.25
C GLU A 183 3.79 4.25 17.30
N ILE A 184 3.64 5.47 16.85
CA ILE A 184 4.62 6.12 15.95
C ILE A 184 5.97 6.28 16.67
N LEU A 185 5.96 6.75 17.91
CA LEU A 185 7.19 6.90 18.70
C LEU A 185 7.83 5.56 19.05
N ALA A 186 7.04 4.51 19.24
CA ALA A 186 7.56 3.16 19.43
C ALA A 186 8.30 2.68 18.16
N LEU A 187 7.75 2.92 16.97
CA LEU A 187 8.45 2.60 15.73
C LEU A 187 9.73 3.42 15.54
N GLU A 188 9.74 4.69 15.90
CA GLU A 188 10.95 5.51 15.83
C GLU A 188 12.11 4.88 16.61
N ARG A 189 11.84 4.32 17.80
CA ARG A 189 12.85 3.59 18.58
C ARG A 189 13.36 2.34 17.86
N VAL A 190 12.48 1.60 17.20
CA VAL A 190 12.89 0.42 16.41
C VAL A 190 13.77 0.84 15.24
N LEU A 191 13.42 1.90 14.52
CA LEU A 191 14.22 2.45 13.41
C LEU A 191 15.62 2.85 13.87
N HIS A 192 15.72 3.46 15.06
CA HIS A 192 16.98 3.86 15.67
C HIS A 192 17.82 2.66 16.12
N ALA A 193 17.19 1.66 16.74
CA ALA A 193 17.87 0.48 17.27
C ALA A 193 18.37 -0.47 16.17
N HIS A 194 17.69 -0.52 15.02
CA HIS A 194 17.97 -1.44 13.92
C HIS A 194 18.25 -0.68 12.59
N PRO A 195 19.36 0.08 12.49
CA PRO A 195 19.63 0.96 11.35
C PRO A 195 19.88 0.22 10.03
N ASN A 196 20.21 -1.08 10.06
CA ASN A 196 20.40 -1.90 8.87
C ASN A 196 19.15 -2.71 8.48
N LEU A 197 18.10 -2.70 9.29
CA LEU A 197 16.82 -3.30 8.96
C LEU A 197 16.00 -2.33 8.11
N ASN A 198 15.91 -2.58 6.80
CA ASN A 198 15.02 -1.81 5.95
C ASN A 198 13.54 -2.11 6.30
N ILE A 199 12.78 -1.06 6.55
CA ILE A 199 11.37 -1.15 6.90
C ILE A 199 10.54 -0.34 5.90
N VAL A 200 9.48 -0.94 5.36
CA VAL A 200 8.42 -0.21 4.64
C VAL A 200 7.24 -0.05 5.59
N VAL A 201 6.91 1.18 5.92
CA VAL A 201 5.75 1.49 6.76
C VAL A 201 4.52 1.69 5.89
N ALA A 202 3.47 0.97 6.23
CA ALA A 202 2.22 1.01 5.50
C ALA A 202 1.55 2.39 5.58
N HIS A 203 0.91 2.81 4.49
CA HIS A 203 0.05 4.00 4.42
C HIS A 203 0.75 5.32 4.78
N GLY A 204 2.08 5.39 4.66
CA GLY A 204 2.84 6.57 5.06
C GLY A 204 2.59 7.02 6.50
N PHE A 205 2.36 6.07 7.42
CA PHE A 205 1.93 6.32 8.82
C PHE A 205 0.60 7.08 8.93
N TRP A 206 -0.12 7.29 7.84
CA TRP A 206 -1.21 8.25 7.71
C TRP A 206 -0.83 9.71 7.97
N LEU A 207 0.47 10.00 8.12
CA LEU A 207 0.97 11.36 8.41
C LEU A 207 0.86 12.29 7.19
N MET A 208 0.87 11.76 5.98
CA MET A 208 0.74 12.55 4.75
C MET A 208 -0.67 13.09 4.50
N THR A 209 -1.63 12.75 5.34
CA THR A 209 -3.03 13.17 5.22
C THR A 209 -3.35 14.47 5.97
N GLN A 210 -2.34 15.12 6.55
CA GLN A 210 -2.49 16.42 7.22
C GLN A 210 -1.20 17.24 7.10
N ASP A 211 -1.31 18.49 6.69
CA ASP A 211 -0.15 19.38 6.58
C ASP A 211 0.69 19.48 7.87
N ALA A 212 0.03 19.56 9.02
CA ALA A 212 0.71 19.61 10.32
C ALA A 212 1.50 18.34 10.67
N GLN A 213 1.25 17.22 9.98
CA GLN A 213 1.91 15.94 10.24
C GLN A 213 2.94 15.57 9.17
N ILE A 214 2.85 16.14 7.98
CA ILE A 214 3.83 15.90 6.90
C ILE A 214 5.24 16.26 7.34
N ASP A 215 5.42 17.33 8.09
CA ASP A 215 6.75 17.74 8.58
C ASP A 215 7.34 16.73 9.55
N PHE A 216 6.51 16.05 10.35
CA PHE A 216 7.00 14.97 11.19
C PHE A 216 7.39 13.73 10.34
N LEU A 217 6.67 13.45 9.27
CA LEU A 217 7.08 12.40 8.33
C LEU A 217 8.39 12.75 7.62
N ARG A 218 8.60 14.02 7.24
CA ARG A 218 9.89 14.51 6.72
C ARG A 218 11.01 14.24 7.72
N TYR A 219 10.81 14.63 8.99
CA TYR A 219 11.78 14.37 10.06
C TYR A 219 12.15 12.89 10.16
N ILE A 220 11.17 11.98 10.15
CA ILE A 220 11.43 10.52 10.19
C ILE A 220 12.25 10.08 8.98
N LEU A 221 11.87 10.49 7.77
CA LEU A 221 12.55 10.08 6.55
C LEU A 221 13.96 10.66 6.43
N ASP A 222 14.21 11.86 6.95
CA ASP A 222 15.54 12.49 6.98
C ASP A 222 16.45 11.85 8.03
N THR A 223 15.87 11.46 9.18
CA THR A 223 16.63 10.91 10.30
C THR A 223 16.95 9.43 10.11
N TYR A 224 16.01 8.66 9.53
CA TYR A 224 16.13 7.19 9.45
C TYR A 224 16.20 6.71 7.98
N PRO A 225 17.43 6.51 7.45
CA PRO A 225 17.61 6.05 6.06
C PRO A 225 17.05 4.67 5.79
N ASN A 226 16.82 3.86 6.79
CA ASN A 226 16.21 2.53 6.74
C ASN A 226 14.67 2.55 6.72
N CYS A 227 14.02 3.71 6.90
CA CYS A 227 12.57 3.87 6.81
C CYS A 227 12.15 4.19 5.37
N ASN A 228 11.20 3.48 4.83
CA ASN A 228 10.51 3.76 3.58
C ASN A 228 9.00 3.66 3.83
N VAL A 229 8.18 4.21 2.94
CA VAL A 229 6.73 4.17 3.12
C VAL A 229 6.02 3.72 1.85
N ASP A 230 4.98 2.93 2.00
CA ASP A 230 4.05 2.67 0.93
C ASP A 230 2.84 3.62 0.97
N LEU A 231 2.24 3.84 -0.19
CA LEU A 231 1.16 4.81 -0.39
C LEU A 231 -0.23 4.17 -0.30
N SER A 232 -0.30 2.87 0.00
CA SER A 232 -1.53 2.10 -0.05
C SER A 232 -2.66 2.73 0.75
N ALA A 233 -3.90 2.62 0.26
CA ALA A 233 -5.13 3.14 0.84
C ALA A 233 -5.18 4.68 1.07
N THR A 234 -4.11 5.44 0.91
CA THR A 234 -4.10 6.87 1.23
C THR A 234 -4.84 7.74 0.21
N ILE A 235 -5.16 7.23 -0.98
CA ILE A 235 -5.86 7.98 -2.04
C ILE A 235 -7.18 8.61 -1.55
N ASN A 236 -7.86 7.97 -0.61
CA ASN A 236 -9.12 8.47 -0.07
C ASN A 236 -8.95 9.71 0.80
N TYR A 237 -7.73 10.05 1.19
CA TYR A 237 -7.40 11.08 2.18
C TYR A 237 -6.40 12.14 1.68
N VAL A 238 -5.85 11.99 0.47
CA VAL A 238 -4.82 12.89 -0.06
C VAL A 238 -5.26 14.34 -0.18
N ASN A 239 -6.56 14.58 -0.34
CA ASN A 239 -7.14 15.92 -0.42
C ASN A 239 -7.29 16.64 0.94
N LEU A 240 -6.89 16.01 2.03
CA LEU A 240 -6.86 16.63 3.37
C LEU A 240 -5.60 17.46 3.60
N SER A 241 -4.55 17.22 2.83
CA SER A 241 -3.34 18.03 2.80
C SER A 241 -3.40 19.06 1.66
N SER A 242 -2.70 20.17 1.82
CA SER A 242 -2.57 21.17 0.76
C SER A 242 -1.80 20.58 -0.43
N TYR A 243 -2.21 20.95 -1.63
CA TYR A 243 -1.61 20.49 -2.87
C TYR A 243 -0.10 20.72 -2.94
N ASP A 244 0.34 21.94 -2.64
CA ASP A 244 1.75 22.32 -2.77
C ASP A 244 2.63 21.52 -1.79
N ASN A 245 2.22 21.44 -0.53
CA ASN A 245 2.96 20.69 0.47
C ASN A 245 3.04 19.19 0.13
N LEU A 246 1.94 18.61 -0.31
CA LEU A 246 1.91 17.20 -0.69
C LEU A 246 2.76 16.92 -1.93
N ARG A 247 2.66 17.78 -2.96
CA ARG A 247 3.46 17.63 -4.17
C ARG A 247 4.96 17.76 -3.89
N ASP A 248 5.35 18.76 -3.09
CA ASP A 248 6.75 18.94 -2.69
C ASP A 248 7.26 17.74 -1.91
N PHE A 249 6.45 17.18 -1.01
CA PHE A 249 6.80 15.97 -0.28
C PHE A 249 7.07 14.79 -1.24
N TYR A 250 6.19 14.54 -2.21
CA TYR A 250 6.37 13.45 -3.18
C TYR A 250 7.63 13.62 -4.02
N VAL A 251 7.96 14.83 -4.44
CA VAL A 251 9.17 15.12 -5.22
C VAL A 251 10.43 15.00 -4.35
N GLN A 252 10.41 15.54 -3.13
CA GLN A 252 11.55 15.54 -2.22
C GLN A 252 11.91 14.11 -1.77
N TYR A 253 10.90 13.31 -1.42
CA TYR A 253 11.10 11.96 -0.89
C TYR A 253 10.84 10.85 -1.92
N GLN A 254 10.91 11.16 -3.21
CA GLN A 254 10.65 10.24 -4.31
C GLN A 254 11.41 8.90 -4.23
N ASP A 255 12.57 8.87 -3.57
CA ASP A 255 13.38 7.66 -3.39
C ASP A 255 12.95 6.80 -2.19
N ARG A 256 11.95 7.26 -1.44
CA ARG A 256 11.50 6.64 -0.19
C ARG A 256 10.02 6.20 -0.26
N LEU A 257 9.30 6.61 -1.31
CA LEU A 257 7.89 6.34 -1.51
C LEU A 257 7.69 5.17 -2.47
N ILE A 258 6.73 4.29 -2.18
CA ILE A 258 6.42 3.13 -3.03
C ILE A 258 4.92 3.09 -3.27
N TRP A 259 4.53 3.06 -4.53
CA TRP A 259 3.13 2.91 -4.89
C TRP A 259 2.57 1.53 -4.52
N SER A 260 1.33 1.51 -4.04
CA SER A 260 0.60 0.29 -3.67
C SER A 260 -0.88 0.58 -3.44
N MET A 261 -1.69 -0.48 -3.31
CA MET A 261 -3.15 -0.38 -3.30
C MET A 261 -3.81 -0.76 -1.98
N ASP A 262 -3.23 -1.62 -1.15
CA ASP A 262 -3.88 -2.33 -0.03
C ASP A 262 -5.06 -3.18 -0.51
N PHE A 263 -4.81 -3.96 -1.54
CA PHE A 263 -5.82 -4.70 -2.27
C PHE A 263 -6.16 -6.02 -1.60
N SER A 264 -7.44 -6.27 -1.34
CA SER A 264 -7.92 -7.55 -0.81
C SER A 264 -9.20 -7.99 -1.53
N PHE A 265 -9.17 -9.16 -2.18
CA PHE A 265 -10.38 -9.76 -2.76
C PHE A 265 -11.32 -10.38 -1.72
N ASN A 266 -11.60 -9.66 -0.65
CA ASN A 266 -12.65 -10.07 0.26
C ASN A 266 -14.02 -9.57 -0.25
N PRO A 267 -14.88 -10.43 -0.80
CA PRO A 267 -16.16 -10.00 -1.36
C PRO A 267 -17.11 -9.39 -0.34
N LYS A 268 -16.82 -9.52 0.96
CA LYS A 268 -17.62 -8.91 2.04
C LYS A 268 -17.31 -7.42 2.25
N HIS A 269 -16.14 -6.96 1.81
CA HIS A 269 -15.67 -5.61 2.13
C HIS A 269 -15.57 -4.71 0.90
N GLN A 270 -15.01 -5.22 -0.22
CA GLN A 270 -14.79 -4.39 -1.40
C GLN A 270 -14.90 -5.22 -2.68
N SER A 271 -15.46 -4.66 -3.75
CA SER A 271 -15.59 -5.33 -5.04
C SER A 271 -14.34 -5.13 -5.90
N MET A 272 -14.13 -6.03 -6.87
CA MET A 272 -13.09 -5.86 -7.88
C MET A 272 -13.24 -4.53 -8.64
N THR A 273 -14.46 -4.12 -8.93
CA THR A 273 -14.78 -2.84 -9.58
C THR A 273 -14.24 -1.66 -8.79
N TYR A 274 -14.39 -1.66 -7.45
CA TYR A 274 -13.84 -0.62 -6.59
C TYR A 274 -12.32 -0.50 -6.76
N PHE A 275 -11.59 -1.61 -6.72
CA PHE A 275 -10.14 -1.60 -6.85
C PHE A 275 -9.65 -1.21 -8.24
N ILE A 276 -10.38 -1.61 -9.30
CA ILE A 276 -10.08 -1.17 -10.65
C ILE A 276 -10.21 0.35 -10.76
N HIS A 277 -11.30 0.92 -10.25
CA HIS A 277 -11.49 2.37 -10.23
C HIS A 277 -10.44 3.08 -9.38
N SER A 278 -10.17 2.59 -8.19
CA SER A 278 -9.16 3.15 -7.29
C SER A 278 -7.76 3.16 -7.91
N ALA A 279 -7.41 2.15 -8.71
CA ALA A 279 -6.14 2.15 -9.45
C ALA A 279 -6.11 3.28 -10.50
N GLY A 280 -7.20 3.48 -11.23
CA GLY A 280 -7.32 4.58 -12.20
C GLY A 280 -7.19 5.94 -11.53
N GLU A 281 -7.83 6.13 -10.36
CA GLU A 281 -7.74 7.35 -9.57
C GLU A 281 -6.30 7.60 -9.07
N TRP A 282 -5.58 6.56 -8.63
CA TRP A 282 -4.17 6.66 -8.30
C TRP A 282 -3.32 7.14 -9.47
N PHE A 283 -3.47 6.55 -10.65
CA PHE A 283 -2.69 6.95 -11.83
C PHE A 283 -3.03 8.38 -12.24
N ARG A 284 -4.31 8.74 -12.26
CA ARG A 284 -4.76 10.10 -12.55
C ARG A 284 -4.21 11.11 -11.54
N PHE A 285 -4.23 10.78 -10.24
CA PHE A 285 -3.68 11.63 -9.19
C PHE A 285 -2.18 11.87 -9.33
N LEU A 286 -1.41 10.83 -9.63
CA LEU A 286 0.04 10.96 -9.75
C LEU A 286 0.48 11.60 -11.08
N GLU A 287 -0.24 11.35 -12.17
CA GLU A 287 0.20 11.65 -13.53
C GLU A 287 -0.40 12.93 -14.14
N THR A 288 -1.48 13.48 -13.59
CA THR A 288 -2.17 14.65 -14.16
C THR A 288 -2.26 15.80 -13.15
N ASP A 289 -2.71 16.96 -13.62
CA ASP A 289 -3.09 18.14 -12.81
C ASP A 289 -4.62 18.34 -12.74
N ASP A 290 -5.39 17.31 -13.12
CA ASP A 290 -6.83 17.33 -13.08
C ASP A 290 -7.38 17.55 -11.67
N VAL A 291 -8.61 18.07 -11.59
CA VAL A 291 -9.41 18.15 -10.36
C VAL A 291 -10.55 17.14 -10.47
N PHE A 292 -10.61 16.17 -9.55
CA PHE A 292 -11.50 15.01 -9.65
C PHE A 292 -11.61 14.26 -8.31
N GLY A 293 -12.34 13.14 -8.27
CA GLY A 293 -12.24 12.14 -7.22
C GLY A 293 -13.19 12.34 -6.03
N GLU A 294 -14.22 13.18 -6.13
CA GLU A 294 -15.20 13.39 -5.05
C GLU A 294 -15.87 12.08 -4.59
N GLU A 295 -16.03 11.12 -5.50
CA GLU A 295 -16.59 9.81 -5.19
C GLU A 295 -15.65 8.91 -4.40
N VAL A 296 -14.32 9.11 -4.56
CA VAL A 296 -13.28 8.30 -3.92
C VAL A 296 -12.87 8.87 -2.58
N THR A 297 -12.77 10.20 -2.47
CA THR A 297 -12.30 10.86 -1.25
C THR A 297 -13.25 10.68 -0.08
N TYR A 298 -12.70 10.54 1.11
CA TYR A 298 -13.47 10.31 2.33
C TYR A 298 -14.43 11.47 2.65
N ASN A 299 -13.99 12.71 2.45
CA ASN A 299 -14.79 13.92 2.72
C ASN A 299 -15.65 14.38 1.54
N LYS A 300 -15.71 13.61 0.44
CA LYS A 300 -16.48 13.90 -0.77
C LYS A 300 -16.14 15.25 -1.42
N LYS A 301 -14.89 15.71 -1.24
CA LYS A 301 -14.35 16.87 -1.93
C LYS A 301 -13.32 16.42 -2.98
N PRO A 302 -13.18 17.18 -4.08
CA PRO A 302 -12.23 16.81 -5.10
C PRO A 302 -10.78 16.84 -4.58
N MET A 303 -9.91 16.09 -5.27
CA MET A 303 -8.47 16.19 -5.15
C MET A 303 -7.89 16.79 -6.44
N LYS A 304 -6.74 17.43 -6.34
CA LYS A 304 -5.96 17.90 -7.48
C LYS A 304 -4.81 16.93 -7.72
N GLY A 305 -4.64 16.47 -8.94
CA GLY A 305 -3.55 15.59 -9.34
C GLY A 305 -2.18 16.28 -9.22
N LEU A 306 -1.14 15.51 -8.89
CA LEU A 306 0.19 16.02 -8.58
C LEU A 306 1.04 16.31 -9.83
N ASN A 307 0.67 15.78 -10.99
CA ASN A 307 1.40 15.91 -12.27
C ASN A 307 2.92 15.70 -12.07
N LEU A 308 3.28 14.54 -11.52
CA LEU A 308 4.65 14.23 -11.19
C LEU A 308 5.49 13.98 -12.46
N PRO A 309 6.77 14.37 -12.47
CA PRO A 309 7.70 14.05 -13.55
C PRO A 309 7.83 12.53 -13.75
N LYS A 310 8.12 12.13 -14.99
CA LYS A 310 8.24 10.71 -15.38
C LYS A 310 9.25 9.94 -14.49
N GLU A 311 10.39 10.55 -14.23
CA GLU A 311 11.46 9.97 -13.40
C GLU A 311 11.02 9.72 -11.95
N VAL A 312 10.15 10.58 -11.40
CA VAL A 312 9.53 10.40 -10.07
C VAL A 312 8.55 9.23 -10.12
N LEU A 313 7.70 9.19 -11.14
CA LEU A 313 6.73 8.09 -11.33
C LEU A 313 7.43 6.73 -11.47
N GLU A 314 8.54 6.65 -12.22
CA GLU A 314 9.32 5.43 -12.34
C GLU A 314 9.86 4.95 -10.99
N LYS A 315 10.28 5.87 -10.11
CA LYS A 315 10.72 5.53 -8.75
C LYS A 315 9.57 4.98 -7.92
N LEU A 316 8.46 5.69 -7.88
CA LEU A 316 7.27 5.29 -7.11
C LEU A 316 6.71 3.95 -7.59
N TYR A 317 6.56 3.77 -8.90
CA TYR A 317 5.89 2.62 -9.48
C TYR A 317 6.70 1.33 -9.44
N TYR A 318 8.05 1.39 -9.57
CA TYR A 318 8.83 0.15 -9.62
C TYR A 318 10.28 0.24 -9.11
N LYS A 319 11.02 1.36 -9.34
CA LYS A 319 12.45 1.41 -9.04
C LYS A 319 12.75 1.27 -7.55
N ASN A 320 11.94 1.92 -6.70
CA ASN A 320 12.11 1.81 -5.24
C ASN A 320 11.79 0.39 -4.75
N ALA A 321 10.76 -0.25 -5.29
CA ALA A 321 10.48 -1.65 -4.99
C ALA A 321 11.66 -2.55 -5.41
N LEU A 322 12.22 -2.38 -6.61
CA LEU A 322 13.37 -3.16 -7.07
C LEU A 322 14.65 -2.90 -6.27
N ARG A 323 14.80 -1.73 -5.66
CA ARG A 323 15.93 -1.40 -4.79
C ARG A 323 15.80 -2.04 -3.41
N LEU A 324 14.61 -2.06 -2.87
CA LEU A 324 14.34 -2.47 -1.48
C LEU A 324 14.07 -3.96 -1.35
N TYR A 325 13.31 -4.51 -2.29
CA TYR A 325 12.92 -5.92 -2.22
C TYR A 325 14.04 -6.85 -2.71
N PRO A 326 14.06 -8.10 -2.22
CA PRO A 326 15.11 -9.06 -2.58
C PRO A 326 15.23 -9.28 -4.09
N THR A 327 16.37 -9.82 -4.49
CA THR A 327 16.74 -10.13 -5.89
C THR A 327 15.66 -10.91 -6.64
N GLN A 328 14.87 -11.74 -5.95
CA GLN A 328 13.75 -12.51 -6.51
C GLN A 328 12.74 -11.63 -7.25
N LEU A 329 12.46 -10.41 -6.75
CA LEU A 329 11.56 -9.47 -7.44
C LEU A 329 12.14 -9.06 -8.79
N LYS A 330 13.42 -8.68 -8.83
CA LYS A 330 14.12 -8.30 -10.06
C LYS A 330 14.19 -9.46 -11.05
N GLU A 331 14.50 -10.66 -10.59
CA GLU A 331 14.51 -11.87 -11.41
C GLU A 331 13.13 -12.21 -11.99
N SER A 332 12.08 -12.08 -11.19
CA SER A 332 10.70 -12.30 -11.66
C SER A 332 10.30 -11.29 -12.74
N MET A 333 10.62 -10.02 -12.56
CA MET A 333 10.39 -8.98 -13.57
C MET A 333 11.10 -9.29 -14.88
N LYS A 334 12.39 -9.73 -14.83
CA LYS A 334 13.14 -10.15 -16.03
C LYS A 334 12.49 -11.34 -16.72
N ARG A 335 12.11 -12.38 -15.96
CA ARG A 335 11.41 -13.56 -16.52
C ARG A 335 10.09 -13.20 -17.21
N LEU A 336 9.42 -12.18 -16.72
CA LEU A 336 8.18 -11.66 -17.30
C LEU A 336 8.41 -10.73 -18.50
N GLY A 337 9.68 -10.50 -18.89
CA GLY A 337 10.05 -9.71 -20.07
C GLY A 337 10.12 -8.20 -19.86
N TYR A 338 10.12 -7.73 -18.60
CA TYR A 338 10.25 -6.29 -18.35
C TYR A 338 11.70 -5.84 -18.52
N PRO A 339 11.94 -4.73 -19.26
CA PRO A 339 13.27 -4.16 -19.48
C PRO A 339 13.72 -3.40 -18.22
N ILE A 340 14.19 -4.13 -17.22
CA ILE A 340 14.73 -3.56 -15.99
C ILE A 340 16.25 -3.73 -15.96
N ASN A 341 16.95 -2.61 -15.84
CA ASN A 341 18.38 -2.53 -15.73
C ASN A 341 18.84 -2.60 -14.28
#